data_a2aaf2fc0ed98ba0a52a13c50779eac2
#
_entry.id   a2aaf2fc0ed98ba0a52a13c50779eac2
#
_cell.length_a   1.000
_cell.length_b   1.000
_cell.length_c   1.000
_cell.angle_alpha   90.00
_cell.angle_beta   90.00
_cell.angle_gamma   90.00
#
_symmetry.space_group_name_H-M   'P 1'
#
loop_
_entity.id
_entity.type
_entity.pdbx_description
1 polymer ?
#
loop_
_entity_poly.entity_id
_entity_poly.type
_entity_poly.pdbx_seq_one_letter_code
_entity_poly.pdbx_strand_id
1 'polypeptide(L)'
;SMIDGDTVISTDYGQGSVCGGGVMVYQGDVYRSFNGGIAPIDSNLELIDEQRIGSYDSYSVYSVEAIDDMIYFGLSDFNSSNHVAVVDSYGNELEFFDVGILPGDFAKDQRCSVSGDLDIDYNADVVDVLQLVSYVTGNDHSVECDPDINGNGIVDILDIVTLVNLILGS
;
A
#
# COMPACT_ATOMS: atom_id res chain seq x y z
N SER A 1 15.07 0.54 -17.75
CA SER A 1 15.05 1.43 -18.93
C SER A 1 14.29 2.70 -18.62
N MET A 2 14.68 3.80 -19.20
CA MET A 2 14.01 5.10 -19.15
C MET A 2 13.62 5.52 -20.55
N ILE A 3 12.49 6.21 -20.70
CA ILE A 3 12.05 6.77 -21.98
C ILE A 3 12.21 8.30 -21.89
N ASP A 4 13.00 8.87 -22.82
CA ASP A 4 13.17 10.31 -22.96
C ASP A 4 12.79 10.70 -24.39
N GLY A 5 11.58 11.25 -24.56
CA GLY A 5 10.98 11.46 -25.86
C GLY A 5 10.85 10.14 -26.65
N ASP A 6 11.47 10.06 -27.81
CA ASP A 6 11.49 8.85 -28.65
C ASP A 6 12.71 7.93 -28.38
N THR A 7 13.53 8.25 -27.38
CA THR A 7 14.75 7.51 -27.06
C THR A 7 14.52 6.60 -25.85
N VAL A 8 14.94 5.34 -25.97
CA VAL A 8 14.97 4.38 -24.86
C VAL A 8 16.40 4.23 -24.38
N ILE A 9 16.65 4.60 -23.13
CA ILE A 9 17.91 4.41 -22.45
C ILE A 9 17.80 3.17 -21.56
N SER A 10 18.74 2.24 -21.67
CA SER A 10 18.74 0.99 -20.90
C SER A 10 20.07 0.79 -20.19
N THR A 11 20.00 0.31 -18.96
CA THR A 11 21.16 -0.08 -18.15
C THR A 11 21.00 -1.51 -17.67
N ASP A 12 22.10 -2.27 -17.69
CA ASP A 12 22.18 -3.60 -17.11
C ASP A 12 22.91 -3.50 -15.75
N TYR A 13 22.23 -3.92 -14.70
CA TYR A 13 22.75 -3.88 -13.32
C TYR A 13 23.43 -5.19 -12.89
N GLY A 14 23.60 -6.12 -13.83
CA GLY A 14 24.34 -7.37 -13.57
C GLY A 14 23.68 -8.30 -12.57
N GLN A 15 24.50 -8.97 -11.77
CA GLN A 15 24.07 -10.08 -10.90
C GLN A 15 23.28 -9.67 -9.64
N GLY A 16 23.20 -8.41 -9.30
CA GLY A 16 22.35 -7.92 -8.19
C GLY A 16 20.87 -7.83 -8.53
N SER A 17 20.51 -8.05 -9.79
CA SER A 17 19.13 -8.09 -10.24
C SER A 17 18.47 -9.41 -9.86
N VAL A 18 17.28 -9.34 -9.26
CA VAL A 18 16.51 -10.52 -8.84
C VAL A 18 15.30 -10.74 -9.75
N CYS A 19 14.89 -11.99 -9.87
CA CYS A 19 13.63 -12.34 -10.53
C CYS A 19 12.47 -11.84 -9.67
N GLY A 20 11.48 -11.19 -10.29
CA GLY A 20 10.31 -10.64 -9.59
C GLY A 20 10.53 -9.24 -9.00
N GLY A 21 11.73 -8.72 -9.06
CA GLY A 21 12.03 -7.38 -8.59
C GLY A 21 11.42 -6.28 -9.45
N GLY A 22 10.70 -5.37 -8.83
CA GLY A 22 10.04 -4.25 -9.46
C GLY A 22 10.89 -2.98 -9.55
N VAL A 23 10.36 -2.02 -10.28
CA VAL A 23 10.73 -0.61 -10.22
C VAL A 23 9.52 0.11 -9.61
N MET A 24 9.76 0.95 -8.61
CA MET A 24 8.71 1.67 -7.91
C MET A 24 9.11 3.11 -7.65
N VAL A 25 8.14 3.95 -7.37
CA VAL A 25 8.36 5.29 -6.83
C VAL A 25 8.15 5.23 -5.32
N TYR A 26 9.14 5.64 -4.55
CA TYR A 26 9.07 5.71 -3.10
C TYR A 26 9.66 7.05 -2.63
N GLN A 27 8.89 7.79 -1.83
CA GLN A 27 9.26 9.13 -1.32
C GLN A 27 9.71 10.13 -2.41
N GLY A 28 9.18 9.96 -3.63
CA GLY A 28 9.47 10.85 -4.77
C GLY A 28 10.66 10.43 -5.64
N ASP A 29 11.44 9.45 -5.23
CA ASP A 29 12.55 8.89 -5.97
C ASP A 29 12.19 7.55 -6.63
N VAL A 30 12.90 7.19 -7.69
CA VAL A 30 12.74 5.91 -8.37
C VAL A 30 13.65 4.88 -7.70
N TYR A 31 13.05 3.81 -7.21
CA TYR A 31 13.78 2.67 -6.63
C TYR A 31 13.60 1.42 -7.50
N ARG A 32 14.55 0.53 -7.43
CA ARG A 32 14.41 -0.83 -7.95
C ARG A 32 14.88 -1.85 -6.95
N SER A 33 14.33 -3.06 -7.05
CA SER A 33 14.85 -4.18 -6.26
C SER A 33 16.26 -4.53 -6.73
N PHE A 34 17.17 -4.66 -5.76
CA PHE A 34 18.55 -4.98 -5.99
C PHE A 34 19.15 -5.64 -4.75
N ASN A 35 19.84 -6.76 -4.96
CA ASN A 35 20.65 -7.45 -3.93
C ASN A 35 19.93 -7.65 -2.59
N GLY A 36 18.68 -8.11 -2.63
CA GLY A 36 17.86 -8.41 -1.44
C GLY A 36 17.19 -7.21 -0.76
N GLY A 37 17.19 -6.06 -1.40
CA GLY A 37 16.52 -4.85 -0.95
C GLY A 37 16.01 -4.03 -2.11
N ILE A 38 15.73 -2.76 -1.88
CA ILE A 38 15.48 -1.74 -2.92
C ILE A 38 16.55 -0.66 -2.82
N ALA A 39 17.05 -0.20 -3.96
CA ALA A 39 18.03 0.89 -4.02
C ALA A 39 17.56 1.98 -4.99
N PRO A 40 17.80 3.26 -4.68
CA PRO A 40 17.42 4.34 -5.56
C PRO A 40 18.25 4.36 -6.82
N ILE A 41 17.67 4.87 -7.90
CA ILE A 41 18.29 5.06 -9.21
C ILE A 41 18.34 6.56 -9.49
N ASP A 42 19.49 7.06 -9.85
CA ASP A 42 19.64 8.46 -10.24
C ASP A 42 19.13 8.74 -11.69
N SER A 43 19.22 10.00 -12.12
CA SER A 43 18.79 10.44 -13.44
C SER A 43 19.61 9.85 -14.61
N ASN A 44 20.78 9.27 -14.33
CA ASN A 44 21.62 8.58 -15.32
C ASN A 44 21.37 7.08 -15.34
N LEU A 45 20.38 6.60 -14.60
CA LEU A 45 20.10 5.19 -14.34
C LEU A 45 21.23 4.49 -13.56
N GLU A 46 22.03 5.23 -12.79
CA GLU A 46 23.01 4.64 -11.91
C GLU A 46 22.36 4.26 -10.58
N LEU A 47 22.67 3.08 -10.08
CA LEU A 47 22.10 2.53 -8.86
C LEU A 47 22.96 2.96 -7.66
N ILE A 48 22.32 3.46 -6.60
CA ILE A 48 22.99 3.94 -5.39
C ILE A 48 22.86 2.87 -4.31
N ASP A 49 23.69 1.82 -4.37
CA ASP A 49 23.60 0.65 -3.47
C ASP A 49 23.87 1.00 -1.99
N GLU A 50 24.61 2.07 -1.71
CA GLU A 50 24.86 2.54 -0.35
C GLU A 50 23.58 3.04 0.37
N GLN A 51 22.55 3.37 -0.39
CA GLN A 51 21.24 3.79 0.13
C GLN A 51 20.19 2.66 0.04
N ARG A 52 20.62 1.43 -0.11
CA ARG A 52 19.73 0.28 -0.18
C ARG A 52 18.95 0.09 1.12
N ILE A 53 17.66 -0.10 0.99
CA ILE A 53 16.72 -0.42 2.07
C ILE A 53 16.39 -1.91 1.99
N GLY A 54 16.56 -2.63 3.10
CA GLY A 54 16.40 -4.09 3.17
C GLY A 54 17.69 -4.84 2.83
N SER A 55 17.82 -6.05 3.39
CA SER A 55 19.02 -6.87 3.26
C SER A 55 18.69 -8.37 3.30
N TYR A 56 17.60 -8.76 2.64
CA TYR A 56 17.18 -10.15 2.55
C TYR A 56 18.07 -10.93 1.57
N ASP A 57 17.94 -12.24 1.59
CA ASP A 57 18.60 -13.06 0.55
C ASP A 57 18.03 -12.69 -0.83
N SER A 58 18.90 -12.33 -1.76
CA SER A 58 18.51 -11.88 -3.09
C SER A 58 17.74 -12.92 -3.90
N TYR A 59 17.90 -14.20 -3.60
CA TYR A 59 17.17 -15.29 -4.24
C TYR A 59 15.79 -15.52 -3.60
N SER A 60 15.57 -15.04 -2.37
CA SER A 60 14.29 -15.17 -1.69
C SER A 60 13.34 -14.02 -1.97
N VAL A 61 13.82 -12.85 -2.39
CA VAL A 61 12.95 -11.71 -2.73
C VAL A 61 12.21 -12.00 -4.03
N TYR A 62 10.93 -12.33 -3.92
CA TYR A 62 10.07 -12.65 -5.04
C TYR A 62 9.33 -11.42 -5.58
N SER A 63 8.90 -10.53 -4.70
CA SER A 63 8.26 -9.26 -5.04
C SER A 63 8.64 -8.17 -4.04
N VAL A 64 8.49 -6.94 -4.44
CA VAL A 64 8.62 -5.79 -3.55
C VAL A 64 7.73 -4.65 -4.03
N GLU A 65 7.04 -4.01 -3.11
CA GLU A 65 6.17 -2.87 -3.36
C GLU A 65 6.30 -1.83 -2.25
N ALA A 66 6.17 -0.56 -2.59
CA ALA A 66 6.09 0.52 -1.63
C ALA A 66 4.65 1.00 -1.53
N ILE A 67 4.08 0.94 -0.33
CA ILE A 67 2.73 1.38 -0.04
C ILE A 67 2.80 2.36 1.13
N ASP A 68 2.36 3.58 0.92
CA ASP A 68 2.55 4.69 1.84
C ASP A 68 4.04 4.88 2.17
N ASP A 69 4.41 4.93 3.46
CA ASP A 69 5.80 5.09 3.91
C ASP A 69 6.48 3.75 4.23
N MET A 70 5.90 2.61 3.85
CA MET A 70 6.40 1.28 4.16
C MET A 70 6.75 0.51 2.88
N ILE A 71 7.67 -0.45 3.02
CA ILE A 71 8.13 -1.32 1.94
C ILE A 71 7.77 -2.76 2.31
N TYR A 72 7.09 -3.44 1.40
CA TYR A 72 6.62 -4.81 1.54
C TYR A 72 7.47 -5.72 0.68
N PHE A 73 8.19 -6.65 1.30
CA PHE A 73 8.98 -7.67 0.63
C PHE A 73 8.24 -8.99 0.64
N GLY A 74 7.89 -9.51 -0.53
CA GLY A 74 7.43 -10.88 -0.68
C GLY A 74 8.61 -11.83 -0.75
N LEU A 75 8.78 -12.65 0.27
CA LEU A 75 9.88 -13.58 0.42
C LEU A 75 9.42 -15.01 0.16
N SER A 76 10.13 -15.75 -0.67
CA SER A 76 9.81 -17.13 -1.03
C SER A 76 11.07 -17.99 -1.13
N ASP A 77 10.99 -19.22 -0.63
CA ASP A 77 11.95 -20.28 -0.90
C ASP A 77 11.56 -21.15 -2.10
N PHE A 78 10.49 -20.76 -2.81
CA PHE A 78 9.88 -21.48 -3.94
C PHE A 78 9.34 -22.87 -3.59
N ASN A 79 9.22 -23.20 -2.30
CA ASN A 79 8.75 -24.50 -1.83
C ASN A 79 7.69 -24.37 -0.72
N SER A 80 8.07 -24.04 0.49
CA SER A 80 7.18 -24.11 1.65
C SER A 80 7.22 -22.88 2.56
N SER A 81 8.29 -22.12 2.50
CA SER A 81 8.49 -20.96 3.37
C SER A 81 8.28 -19.67 2.59
N ASN A 82 7.13 -19.05 2.79
CA ASN A 82 6.75 -17.82 2.11
C ASN A 82 6.25 -16.81 3.12
N HIS A 83 6.81 -15.63 3.06
CA HIS A 83 6.59 -14.59 4.05
C HIS A 83 6.41 -13.23 3.40
N VAL A 84 5.77 -12.33 4.11
CA VAL A 84 5.82 -10.89 3.82
C VAL A 84 6.53 -10.20 4.96
N ALA A 85 7.60 -9.49 4.66
CA ALA A 85 8.28 -8.61 5.59
C ALA A 85 7.92 -7.16 5.28
N VAL A 86 7.53 -6.41 6.29
CA VAL A 86 7.22 -4.97 6.19
C VAL A 86 8.33 -4.21 6.87
N VAL A 87 8.95 -3.28 6.14
CA VAL A 87 10.06 -2.47 6.67
C VAL A 87 9.77 -0.97 6.53
N ASP A 88 10.37 -0.19 7.43
CA ASP A 88 10.36 1.27 7.34
C ASP A 88 11.41 1.80 6.35
N SER A 89 11.47 3.11 6.18
CA SER A 89 12.45 3.81 5.33
C SER A 89 13.91 3.63 5.74
N TYR A 90 14.16 3.15 6.95
CA TYR A 90 15.50 2.86 7.48
C TYR A 90 15.89 1.40 7.32
N GLY A 91 14.97 0.56 6.82
CA GLY A 91 15.17 -0.89 6.70
C GLY A 91 14.95 -1.67 7.99
N ASN A 92 14.32 -1.06 9.02
CA ASN A 92 13.92 -1.79 10.22
C ASN A 92 12.68 -2.62 9.92
N GLU A 93 12.72 -3.91 10.22
CA GLU A 93 11.57 -4.80 10.09
C GLU A 93 10.53 -4.45 11.16
N LEU A 94 9.32 -4.10 10.71
CA LEU A 94 8.19 -3.74 11.55
C LEU A 94 7.29 -4.94 11.81
N GLU A 95 7.02 -5.70 10.75
CA GLU A 95 6.11 -6.85 10.78
C GLU A 95 6.61 -7.95 9.84
N PHE A 96 6.24 -9.20 10.17
CA PHE A 96 6.59 -10.37 9.41
C PHE A 96 5.43 -11.38 9.44
N PHE A 97 4.92 -11.75 8.28
CA PHE A 97 3.73 -12.60 8.15
C PHE A 97 4.04 -13.87 7.37
N ASP A 98 3.48 -14.99 7.81
CA ASP A 98 3.38 -16.19 7.00
C ASP A 98 2.27 -16.03 5.96
N VAL A 99 2.56 -16.34 4.71
CA VAL A 99 1.61 -16.18 3.61
C VAL A 99 1.57 -17.40 2.70
N GLY A 100 0.65 -17.40 1.76
CA GLY A 100 0.56 -18.40 0.70
C GLY A 100 1.77 -18.40 -0.23
N ILE A 101 1.85 -19.39 -1.11
CA ILE A 101 2.98 -19.60 -2.01
C ILE A 101 3.14 -18.44 -2.99
N LEU A 102 4.35 -17.92 -3.13
CA LEU A 102 4.77 -16.89 -4.08
C LEU A 102 3.98 -15.58 -3.93
N PRO A 103 4.21 -14.79 -2.86
CA PRO A 103 3.58 -13.48 -2.68
C PRO A 103 4.06 -12.52 -3.78
N GLY A 104 3.27 -12.40 -4.85
CA GLY A 104 3.68 -11.80 -6.12
C GLY A 104 3.38 -10.31 -6.25
N ASP A 105 2.44 -9.81 -5.46
CA ASP A 105 2.00 -8.42 -5.58
C ASP A 105 1.29 -7.98 -4.30
N PHE A 106 1.27 -6.67 -4.03
CA PHE A 106 0.64 -6.08 -2.87
C PHE A 106 -0.24 -4.92 -3.30
N ALA A 107 -1.37 -4.78 -2.66
CA ALA A 107 -2.26 -3.65 -2.85
C ALA A 107 -2.88 -3.24 -1.52
N LYS A 108 -2.96 -1.95 -1.29
CA LYS A 108 -3.71 -1.39 -0.17
C LYS A 108 -5.18 -1.32 -0.54
N ASP A 109 -6.02 -1.91 0.29
CA ASP A 109 -7.45 -1.66 0.19
C ASP A 109 -7.76 -0.26 0.73
N GLN A 110 -8.17 0.63 -0.16
CA GLN A 110 -8.50 2.02 0.17
C GLN A 110 -10.00 2.28 0.19
N ARG A 111 -10.83 1.24 0.08
CA ARG A 111 -12.27 1.41 -0.04
C ARG A 111 -12.87 2.23 1.09
N CYS A 112 -12.41 2.10 2.32
CA CYS A 112 -12.90 2.86 3.46
C CYS A 112 -11.86 3.87 3.96
N SER A 113 -11.10 4.51 3.07
CA SER A 113 -10.03 5.45 3.44
C SER A 113 -10.54 6.84 3.80
N VAL A 114 -11.72 7.20 3.32
CA VAL A 114 -12.38 8.47 3.63
C VAL A 114 -13.35 8.24 4.78
N SER A 115 -13.15 8.95 5.89
CA SER A 115 -14.05 8.85 7.04
C SER A 115 -15.44 9.36 6.67
N GLY A 116 -16.46 8.54 6.87
CA GLY A 116 -17.84 8.86 6.55
C GLY A 116 -18.27 8.58 5.11
N ASP A 117 -17.39 8.05 4.28
CA ASP A 117 -17.71 7.53 2.95
C ASP A 117 -18.27 6.12 3.11
N LEU A 118 -19.57 5.97 2.97
CA LEU A 118 -20.28 4.70 3.16
C LEU A 118 -20.61 3.99 1.85
N ASP A 119 -20.57 4.71 0.70
CA ASP A 119 -20.84 4.19 -0.64
C ASP A 119 -19.59 3.97 -1.52
N ILE A 120 -18.42 4.28 -0.97
CA ILE A 120 -17.10 4.07 -1.61
C ILE A 120 -16.93 4.92 -2.89
N ASP A 121 -17.46 6.12 -2.92
CA ASP A 121 -17.25 7.05 -4.02
C ASP A 121 -16.04 7.99 -3.78
N TYR A 122 -15.33 7.82 -2.66
CA TYR A 122 -14.20 8.60 -2.17
C TYR A 122 -14.54 10.02 -1.71
N ASN A 123 -15.80 10.29 -1.44
CA ASN A 123 -16.26 11.52 -0.83
C ASN A 123 -17.13 11.18 0.38
N ALA A 124 -17.11 12.03 1.41
CA ALA A 124 -18.14 12.00 2.45
C ALA A 124 -19.13 13.11 2.16
N ASP A 125 -20.35 12.77 1.74
CA ASP A 125 -21.35 13.75 1.33
C ASP A 125 -22.78 13.40 1.81
N VAL A 126 -23.77 14.07 1.24
CA VAL A 126 -25.17 13.88 1.66
C VAL A 126 -25.71 12.49 1.33
N VAL A 127 -25.13 11.78 0.35
CA VAL A 127 -25.54 10.40 0.00
C VAL A 127 -25.21 9.45 1.14
N ASP A 128 -24.03 9.61 1.75
CA ASP A 128 -23.64 8.82 2.93
C ASP A 128 -24.54 9.09 4.14
N VAL A 129 -24.94 10.34 4.33
CA VAL A 129 -25.92 10.68 5.39
C VAL A 129 -27.22 9.94 5.15
N LEU A 130 -27.72 9.87 3.92
CA LEU A 130 -28.95 9.13 3.59
C LEU A 130 -28.78 7.62 3.79
N GLN A 131 -27.63 7.05 3.46
CA GLN A 131 -27.32 5.66 3.73
C GLN A 131 -27.28 5.37 5.23
N LEU A 132 -26.59 6.22 6.01
CA LEU A 132 -26.51 6.08 7.46
C LEU A 132 -27.89 6.21 8.13
N VAL A 133 -28.73 7.14 7.67
CA VAL A 133 -30.13 7.24 8.13
C VAL A 133 -30.91 5.96 7.83
N SER A 134 -30.74 5.39 6.62
CA SER A 134 -31.39 4.14 6.24
C SER A 134 -30.94 2.98 7.12
N TYR A 135 -29.63 2.92 7.41
CA TYR A 135 -29.03 1.93 8.30
C TYR A 135 -29.60 2.04 9.72
N VAL A 136 -29.55 3.23 10.35
CA VAL A 136 -30.03 3.48 11.72
C VAL A 136 -31.53 3.22 11.88
N THR A 137 -32.31 3.49 10.82
CA THR A 137 -33.77 3.24 10.84
C THR A 137 -34.16 1.79 10.51
N GLY A 138 -33.18 0.93 10.20
CA GLY A 138 -33.39 -0.48 9.93
C GLY A 138 -34.02 -0.78 8.55
N ASN A 139 -33.96 0.18 7.62
CA ASN A 139 -34.50 -0.02 6.27
C ASN A 139 -33.48 -0.68 5.33
N ASP A 140 -32.19 -0.41 5.53
CA ASP A 140 -31.10 -1.01 4.76
C ASP A 140 -29.88 -1.14 5.69
N HIS A 141 -29.20 -2.27 5.64
CA HIS A 141 -27.99 -2.56 6.41
C HIS A 141 -26.76 -2.79 5.50
N SER A 142 -26.88 -2.49 4.22
CA SER A 142 -25.83 -2.69 3.23
C SER A 142 -24.91 -1.45 3.13
N VAL A 143 -24.17 -1.16 4.19
CA VAL A 143 -23.06 -0.20 4.10
C VAL A 143 -21.75 -0.97 3.95
N GLU A 144 -20.86 -0.47 3.09
CA GLU A 144 -19.58 -1.12 2.78
C GLU A 144 -18.50 -0.75 3.80
N CYS A 145 -18.61 0.41 4.44
CA CYS A 145 -17.67 0.90 5.43
C CYS A 145 -18.31 1.01 6.82
N ASP A 146 -17.49 1.20 7.86
CA ASP A 146 -17.96 1.24 9.25
C ASP A 146 -18.91 2.43 9.47
N PRO A 147 -20.17 2.19 9.82
CA PRO A 147 -21.15 3.23 10.08
C PRO A 147 -21.03 3.89 11.48
N ASP A 148 -20.17 3.35 12.37
CA ASP A 148 -19.87 3.97 13.67
C ASP A 148 -18.89 5.14 13.48
N ILE A 149 -19.40 6.27 13.01
CA ILE A 149 -18.59 7.44 12.64
C ILE A 149 -17.92 8.09 13.84
N ASN A 150 -18.54 8.01 15.03
CA ASN A 150 -18.00 8.60 16.24
C ASN A 150 -17.12 7.64 17.06
N GLY A 151 -17.02 6.36 16.68
CA GLY A 151 -16.16 5.36 17.29
C GLY A 151 -16.57 4.92 18.71
N ASN A 152 -17.86 5.04 19.07
CA ASN A 152 -18.33 4.69 20.41
C ASN A 152 -18.80 3.23 20.55
N GLY A 153 -18.81 2.46 19.46
CA GLY A 153 -19.25 1.07 19.40
C GLY A 153 -20.76 0.88 19.23
N ILE A 154 -21.52 1.95 19.00
CA ILE A 154 -22.98 1.93 18.83
C ILE A 154 -23.35 2.79 17.63
N VAL A 155 -23.98 2.19 16.62
CA VAL A 155 -24.46 2.94 15.46
C VAL A 155 -25.85 3.51 15.74
N ASP A 156 -25.93 4.82 15.91
CA ASP A 156 -27.17 5.53 16.25
C ASP A 156 -27.25 6.94 15.62
N ILE A 157 -28.18 7.75 16.07
CA ILE A 157 -28.38 9.11 15.56
C ILE A 157 -27.17 10.04 15.81
N LEU A 158 -26.30 9.71 16.77
CA LEU A 158 -25.10 10.52 17.03
C LEU A 158 -24.07 10.38 15.90
N ASP A 159 -24.04 9.23 15.22
CA ASP A 159 -23.20 9.03 14.05
C ASP A 159 -23.68 9.89 12.89
N ILE A 160 -24.98 9.98 12.68
CA ILE A 160 -25.56 10.87 11.67
C ILE A 160 -25.17 12.33 11.95
N VAL A 161 -25.25 12.79 13.19
CA VAL A 161 -24.85 14.13 13.57
C VAL A 161 -23.35 14.34 13.38
N THR A 162 -22.54 13.34 13.72
CA THR A 162 -21.09 13.38 13.55
C THR A 162 -20.73 13.46 12.07
N LEU A 163 -21.35 12.65 11.22
CA LEU A 163 -21.14 12.67 9.78
C LEU A 163 -21.52 14.02 9.15
N VAL A 164 -22.68 14.58 9.53
CA VAL A 164 -23.10 15.91 9.06
C VAL A 164 -22.09 16.98 9.47
N ASN A 165 -21.57 16.96 10.69
CA ASN A 165 -20.55 17.91 11.13
C ASN A 165 -19.24 17.73 10.37
N LEU A 166 -18.83 16.48 10.09
CA LEU A 166 -17.66 16.18 9.28
C LEU A 166 -17.78 16.81 7.88
N ILE A 167 -18.91 16.65 7.21
CA ILE A 167 -19.19 17.19 5.87
C ILE A 167 -19.21 18.72 5.88
N LEU A 168 -19.77 19.34 6.92
CA LEU A 168 -19.83 20.80 7.05
C LEU A 168 -18.51 21.43 7.49
N GLY A 169 -17.50 20.64 7.87
CA GLY A 169 -16.20 21.11 8.33
C GLY A 169 -16.23 21.81 9.69
N SER A 170 -17.13 21.42 10.57
CA SER A 170 -17.36 22.04 11.89
C SER A 170 -16.91 21.14 13.05
#